data_c9181f3d9b3ce42a5f5bca097cf6a3eb
#
_entry.id   c9181f3d9b3ce42a5f5bca097cf6a3eb
#
_cell.length_a   1.000
_cell.length_b   1.000
_cell.length_c   1.000
_cell.angle_alpha   90.00
_cell.angle_beta   90.00
_cell.angle_gamma   90.00
#
_symmetry.space_group_name_H-M   'P 1'
#
loop_
_entity.id
_entity.type
_entity.pdbx_description
1 polymer ?
#
loop_
_entity_poly.entity_id
_entity_poly.type
_entity_poly.pdbx_seq_one_letter_code
_entity_poly.pdbx_strand_id
1 'polypeptide(L)'
;MSLSNVDESRIVVIGYSLGTGNAVYLAANRQIAGLILATPYANGYDLYNGLLPIFRGPLRLLLRQKLPSDDYAPHVNCPVLIIASRNDEAVPFLSSERLAGLFPGDVDFIELDNVLHNYIFQAEGVFNRVQSFLEGMR
;
A
#
# COMPACT_ATOMS: atom_id res chain seq x y z
N MET A 1 23.80 -8.16 0.12
CA MET A 1 24.41 -8.17 1.46
C MET A 1 23.39 -8.87 2.37
N SER A 2 23.64 -10.12 2.72
CA SER A 2 22.80 -10.86 3.68
C SER A 2 23.23 -10.41 5.07
N LEU A 3 22.36 -9.76 5.82
CA LEU A 3 22.57 -9.45 7.23
C LEU A 3 22.31 -10.74 8.01
N SER A 4 23.37 -11.49 8.30
CA SER A 4 23.31 -12.80 8.93
C SER A 4 22.67 -12.84 10.34
N ASN A 5 22.25 -11.69 10.87
CA ASN A 5 21.69 -11.52 12.21
C ASN A 5 20.30 -10.88 12.23
N VAL A 6 19.62 -10.80 11.09
CA VAL A 6 18.25 -10.25 11.02
C VAL A 6 17.26 -11.39 10.85
N ASP A 7 16.33 -11.49 11.78
CA ASP A 7 15.18 -12.39 11.68
C ASP A 7 14.10 -11.73 10.80
N GLU A 8 13.98 -12.19 9.57
CA GLU A 8 13.02 -11.64 8.60
C GLU A 8 11.57 -11.74 9.11
N SER A 9 11.23 -12.77 9.89
CA SER A 9 9.91 -12.96 10.47
C SER A 9 9.50 -11.90 11.50
N ARG A 10 10.42 -11.04 11.89
CA ARG A 10 10.21 -9.89 12.80
C ARG A 10 10.26 -8.54 12.10
N ILE A 11 10.40 -8.52 10.77
CA ILE A 11 10.44 -7.29 9.98
C ILE A 11 9.01 -6.88 9.62
N VAL A 12 8.68 -5.63 9.90
CA VAL A 12 7.49 -4.97 9.35
C VAL A 12 7.90 -4.02 8.25
N VAL A 13 7.25 -4.12 7.11
CA VAL A 13 7.51 -3.25 5.96
C VAL A 13 6.43 -2.17 5.89
N ILE A 14 6.87 -0.92 5.77
CA ILE A 14 5.97 0.22 5.60
C ILE A 14 6.20 0.82 4.23
N GLY A 15 5.16 0.91 3.42
CA GLY A 15 5.13 1.61 2.13
C GLY A 15 4.25 2.85 2.18
N TYR A 16 4.71 3.93 1.56
CA TYR A 16 3.94 5.17 1.41
C TYR A 16 3.90 5.57 -0.06
N SER A 17 2.71 5.89 -0.57
CA SER A 17 2.51 6.40 -1.92
C SER A 17 3.21 5.50 -2.97
N LEU A 18 4.11 6.03 -3.78
CA LEU A 18 4.88 5.28 -4.77
C LEU A 18 5.65 4.08 -4.16
N GLY A 19 6.12 4.20 -2.92
CA GLY A 19 6.81 3.13 -2.20
C GLY A 19 5.95 1.92 -1.86
N THR A 20 4.62 2.02 -1.93
CA THR A 20 3.71 0.91 -1.63
C THR A 20 3.88 -0.26 -2.60
N GLY A 21 4.14 0.01 -3.88
CA GLY A 21 4.41 -1.04 -4.86
C GLY A 21 5.63 -1.89 -4.51
N ASN A 22 6.73 -1.25 -4.09
CA ASN A 22 7.92 -1.96 -3.63
C ASN A 22 7.67 -2.74 -2.34
N ALA A 23 6.87 -2.20 -1.43
CA ALA A 23 6.50 -2.84 -0.19
C ALA A 23 5.66 -4.12 -0.43
N VAL A 24 4.67 -4.06 -1.32
CA VAL A 24 3.86 -5.21 -1.73
C VAL A 24 4.72 -6.28 -2.41
N TYR A 25 5.59 -5.86 -3.34
CA TYR A 25 6.53 -6.79 -3.99
C TYR A 25 7.43 -7.52 -2.98
N LEU A 26 7.98 -6.79 -2.00
CA LEU A 26 8.81 -7.38 -0.96
C LEU A 26 8.02 -8.38 -0.11
N ALA A 27 6.81 -8.01 0.32
CA ALA A 27 5.93 -8.87 1.13
C ALA A 27 5.50 -10.14 0.38
N ALA A 28 5.31 -10.06 -0.95
CA ALA A 28 4.98 -11.23 -1.78
C ALA A 28 6.16 -12.20 -1.96
N ASN A 29 7.40 -11.74 -1.78
CA ASN A 29 8.61 -12.53 -2.06
C ASN A 29 9.45 -12.86 -0.81
N ARG A 30 9.04 -12.39 0.37
CA ARG A 30 9.75 -12.59 1.65
C ARG A 30 8.77 -12.95 2.76
N GLN A 31 9.26 -13.67 3.75
CA GLN A 31 8.51 -13.90 4.99
C GLN A 31 8.76 -12.75 5.95
N ILE A 32 7.78 -11.83 6.03
CA ILE A 32 7.83 -10.67 6.93
C ILE A 32 6.71 -10.74 7.95
N ALA A 33 6.87 -10.04 9.08
CA ALA A 33 5.90 -10.02 10.17
C ALA A 33 4.59 -9.31 9.79
N GLY A 34 4.66 -8.24 9.00
CA GLY A 34 3.49 -7.46 8.60
C GLY A 34 3.80 -6.40 7.55
N LEU A 35 2.75 -5.94 6.90
CA LEU A 35 2.80 -4.94 5.83
C LEU A 35 1.88 -3.77 6.16
N ILE A 36 2.41 -2.55 6.16
CA ILE A 36 1.65 -1.31 6.34
C ILE A 36 1.75 -0.49 5.06
N LEU A 37 0.61 -0.15 4.49
CA LEU A 37 0.51 0.61 3.24
C LEU A 37 -0.28 1.90 3.47
N ALA A 38 0.36 3.04 3.27
CA ALA A 38 -0.30 4.34 3.30
C ALA A 38 -0.48 4.85 1.88
N THR A 39 -1.72 5.15 1.51
CA THR A 39 -2.14 5.57 0.17
C THR A 39 -1.65 4.64 -0.94
N PRO A 40 -1.94 3.33 -0.86
CA PRO A 40 -1.48 2.40 -1.87
C PRO A 40 -2.30 2.50 -3.16
N TYR A 41 -1.64 2.18 -4.27
CA TYR A 41 -2.28 2.02 -5.59
C TYR A 41 -2.26 0.55 -6.03
N ALA A 42 -3.28 0.13 -6.78
CA ALA A 42 -3.34 -1.23 -7.30
C ALA A 42 -2.35 -1.43 -8.47
N ASN A 43 -2.22 -0.45 -9.35
CA ASN A 43 -1.26 -0.48 -10.45
C ASN A 43 -0.87 0.92 -10.92
N GLY A 44 0.14 0.99 -11.77
CA GLY A 44 0.65 2.26 -12.30
C GLY A 44 -0.38 3.06 -13.09
N TYR A 45 -1.34 2.39 -13.74
CA TYR A 45 -2.40 3.07 -14.46
C TYR A 45 -3.28 3.92 -13.53
N ASP A 46 -3.68 3.36 -12.40
CA ASP A 46 -4.48 4.09 -11.40
C ASP A 46 -3.71 5.27 -10.82
N LEU A 47 -2.43 5.05 -10.48
CA LEU A 47 -1.56 6.09 -9.96
C LEU A 47 -1.40 7.25 -10.94
N TYR A 48 -1.07 6.95 -12.20
CA TYR A 48 -0.83 7.98 -13.20
C TYR A 48 -2.11 8.71 -13.62
N ASN A 49 -3.27 8.03 -13.63
CA ASN A 49 -4.55 8.70 -13.89
C ASN A 49 -5.01 9.59 -12.74
N GLY A 50 -4.61 9.32 -11.51
CA GLY A 50 -4.84 10.21 -10.39
C GLY A 50 -4.06 11.51 -10.53
N LEU A 51 -2.80 11.41 -10.98
CA LEU A 51 -1.90 12.56 -11.14
C LEU A 51 -2.15 13.35 -12.43
N LEU A 52 -2.41 12.66 -13.54
CA LEU A 52 -2.56 13.25 -14.88
C LEU A 52 -3.66 12.53 -15.68
N PRO A 53 -4.87 13.10 -15.78
CA PRO A 53 -6.00 12.48 -16.48
C PRO A 53 -5.79 12.22 -17.98
N ILE A 54 -4.70 12.70 -18.57
CA ILE A 54 -4.35 12.51 -19.99
C ILE A 54 -4.11 11.04 -20.38
N PHE A 55 -3.85 10.16 -19.41
CA PHE A 55 -3.65 8.73 -19.65
C PHE A 55 -4.98 7.94 -19.71
N ARG A 56 -6.13 8.59 -19.71
CA ARG A 56 -7.46 7.96 -19.85
C ARG A 56 -7.79 7.52 -21.28
N GLY A 57 -6.81 7.38 -22.18
CA GLY A 57 -7.04 7.04 -23.58
C GLY A 57 -5.95 6.13 -24.17
N PRO A 58 -5.71 6.18 -25.48
CA PRO A 58 -4.70 5.37 -26.16
C PRO A 58 -3.27 5.62 -25.66
N LEU A 59 -3.01 6.77 -25.03
CA LEU A 59 -1.74 7.08 -24.36
C LEU A 59 -1.39 6.13 -23.20
N ARG A 60 -2.36 5.37 -22.69
CA ARG A 60 -2.13 4.26 -21.76
C ARG A 60 -1.05 3.28 -22.24
N LEU A 61 -0.95 3.06 -23.55
CA LEU A 61 0.03 2.16 -24.15
C LEU A 61 1.48 2.67 -24.04
N LEU A 62 1.67 3.96 -23.73
CA LEU A 62 2.98 4.57 -23.52
C LEU A 62 3.51 4.39 -22.10
N LEU A 63 2.67 3.94 -21.15
CA LEU A 63 3.09 3.66 -19.78
C LEU A 63 3.94 2.39 -19.76
N ARG A 64 5.25 2.55 -19.71
CA ARG A 64 6.21 1.43 -19.65
C ARG A 64 6.30 0.79 -18.26
N GLN A 65 6.05 1.56 -17.21
CA GLN A 65 6.12 1.07 -15.83
C GLN A 65 4.72 0.63 -15.37
N LYS A 66 4.52 -0.66 -15.28
CA LYS A 66 3.23 -1.24 -14.87
C LYS A 66 2.94 -1.05 -13.39
N LEU A 67 3.98 -0.99 -12.54
CA LEU A 67 3.87 -0.92 -11.07
C LEU A 67 2.76 -1.87 -10.55
N PRO A 68 2.88 -3.17 -10.77
CA PRO A 68 1.78 -4.10 -10.66
C PRO A 68 1.60 -4.59 -9.22
N SER A 69 1.15 -3.73 -8.31
CA SER A 69 0.83 -4.13 -6.94
C SER A 69 -0.30 -5.17 -6.91
N ASP A 70 -1.23 -5.06 -7.86
CA ASP A 70 -2.33 -6.00 -8.06
C ASP A 70 -1.87 -7.42 -8.42
N ASP A 71 -0.77 -7.57 -9.17
CA ASP A 71 -0.20 -8.89 -9.50
C ASP A 71 0.48 -9.55 -8.27
N TYR A 72 1.00 -8.75 -7.33
CA TYR A 72 1.74 -9.26 -6.16
C TYR A 72 0.86 -9.45 -4.93
N ALA A 73 -0.18 -8.65 -4.74
CA ALA A 73 -1.03 -8.70 -3.55
C ALA A 73 -1.60 -10.09 -3.25
N PRO A 74 -2.02 -10.93 -4.23
CA PRO A 74 -2.50 -12.28 -3.97
C PRO A 74 -1.47 -13.24 -3.37
N HIS A 75 -0.19 -12.88 -3.40
CA HIS A 75 0.92 -13.69 -2.88
C HIS A 75 1.44 -13.23 -1.52
N VAL A 76 0.84 -12.19 -0.93
CA VAL A 76 1.21 -11.69 0.40
C VAL A 76 0.52 -12.54 1.47
N ASN A 77 1.32 -13.12 2.37
CA ASN A 77 0.83 -14.04 3.40
C ASN A 77 0.99 -13.51 4.84
N CYS A 78 1.33 -12.23 5.01
CA CYS A 78 1.40 -11.59 6.32
C CYS A 78 0.17 -10.69 6.57
N PRO A 79 -0.12 -10.31 7.84
CA PRO A 79 -1.11 -9.29 8.15
C PRO A 79 -0.86 -7.98 7.41
N VAL A 80 -1.92 -7.34 6.94
CA VAL A 80 -1.85 -6.10 6.16
C VAL A 80 -2.67 -4.99 6.82
N LEU A 81 -2.07 -3.83 7.00
CA LEU A 81 -2.76 -2.59 7.38
C LEU A 81 -2.73 -1.63 6.19
N ILE A 82 -3.88 -1.14 5.77
CA ILE A 82 -4.00 -0.11 4.73
C ILE A 82 -4.59 1.16 5.33
N ILE A 83 -4.00 2.30 4.97
CA ILE A 83 -4.47 3.63 5.36
C ILE A 83 -4.70 4.40 4.07
N ALA A 84 -5.94 4.82 3.82
CA ALA A 84 -6.31 5.57 2.62
C ALA A 84 -7.32 6.66 2.93
N SER A 85 -7.28 7.75 2.18
CA SER A 85 -8.22 8.87 2.32
C SER A 85 -9.08 9.03 1.09
N ARG A 86 -10.38 9.31 1.30
CA ARG A 86 -11.32 9.64 0.22
C ARG A 86 -10.95 10.94 -0.49
N ASN A 87 -10.23 11.81 0.18
CA ASN A 87 -9.80 13.12 -0.33
C ASN A 87 -8.35 13.15 -0.78
N ASP A 88 -7.74 11.97 -0.99
CA ASP A 88 -6.39 11.87 -1.53
C ASP A 88 -6.36 12.39 -2.98
N GLU A 89 -5.60 13.45 -3.21
CA GLU A 89 -5.49 14.12 -4.50
C GLU A 89 -4.46 13.48 -5.44
N ALA A 90 -3.63 12.58 -4.93
CA ALA A 90 -2.56 11.94 -5.68
C ALA A 90 -2.87 10.49 -6.06
N VAL A 91 -3.41 9.72 -5.11
CA VAL A 91 -3.78 8.32 -5.33
C VAL A 91 -5.29 8.15 -5.15
N PRO A 92 -6.02 7.72 -6.20
CA PRO A 92 -7.46 7.52 -6.09
C PRO A 92 -7.81 6.50 -5.00
N PHE A 93 -8.71 6.87 -4.08
CA PHE A 93 -9.17 6.01 -2.99
C PHE A 93 -9.65 4.62 -3.47
N LEU A 94 -10.38 4.58 -4.58
CA LEU A 94 -10.86 3.33 -5.18
C LEU A 94 -9.72 2.38 -5.60
N SER A 95 -8.53 2.91 -5.89
CA SER A 95 -7.36 2.07 -6.19
C SER A 95 -6.86 1.36 -4.93
N SER A 96 -6.86 2.06 -3.78
CA SER A 96 -6.53 1.46 -2.48
C SER A 96 -7.56 0.39 -2.06
N GLU A 97 -8.86 0.66 -2.25
CA GLU A 97 -9.92 -0.33 -1.98
C GLU A 97 -9.77 -1.57 -2.86
N ARG A 98 -9.51 -1.36 -4.16
CA ARG A 98 -9.31 -2.48 -5.08
C ARG A 98 -8.12 -3.34 -4.68
N LEU A 99 -7.00 -2.72 -4.31
CA LEU A 99 -5.82 -3.44 -3.84
C LEU A 99 -6.13 -4.22 -2.57
N ALA A 100 -6.86 -3.63 -1.61
CA ALA A 100 -7.24 -4.30 -0.38
C ALA A 100 -7.99 -5.61 -0.62
N GLY A 101 -8.88 -5.64 -1.61
CA GLY A 101 -9.65 -6.84 -1.97
C GLY A 101 -8.84 -7.97 -2.62
N LEU A 102 -7.56 -7.74 -2.96
CA LEU A 102 -6.70 -8.72 -3.62
C LEU A 102 -5.82 -9.50 -2.64
N PHE A 103 -5.66 -9.04 -1.41
CA PHE A 103 -4.91 -9.78 -0.39
C PHE A 103 -5.71 -11.01 0.07
N PRO A 104 -5.05 -12.18 0.23
CA PRO A 104 -5.74 -13.43 0.60
C PRO A 104 -6.17 -13.49 2.06
N GLY A 105 -5.55 -12.71 2.94
CA GLY A 105 -5.84 -12.65 4.36
C GLY A 105 -6.70 -11.43 4.74
N ASP A 106 -6.97 -11.30 6.03
CA ASP A 106 -7.67 -10.14 6.57
C ASP A 106 -6.81 -8.87 6.41
N VAL A 107 -7.45 -7.82 5.93
CA VAL A 107 -6.84 -6.48 5.79
C VAL A 107 -7.50 -5.56 6.81
N ASP A 108 -6.69 -4.97 7.68
CA ASP A 108 -7.13 -3.85 8.52
C ASP A 108 -7.11 -2.58 7.65
N PHE A 109 -8.29 -2.06 7.33
CA PHE A 109 -8.43 -0.91 6.43
C PHE A 109 -8.88 0.32 7.19
N ILE A 110 -8.03 1.35 7.23
CA ILE A 110 -8.34 2.65 7.81
C ILE A 110 -8.77 3.60 6.69
N GLU A 111 -10.04 3.93 6.68
CA GLU A 111 -10.59 4.95 5.81
C GLU A 111 -10.53 6.31 6.52
N LEU A 112 -10.00 7.31 5.84
CA LEU A 112 -9.92 8.69 6.32
C LEU A 112 -10.75 9.60 5.43
N ASP A 113 -11.42 10.56 6.04
CA ASP A 113 -12.14 11.64 5.37
C ASP A 113 -11.41 12.97 5.57
N ASN A 114 -11.44 13.83 4.56
CA ASN A 114 -10.88 15.18 4.60
C ASN A 114 -9.38 15.27 4.93
N VAL A 115 -8.62 14.21 4.57
CA VAL A 115 -7.17 14.17 4.74
C VAL A 115 -6.51 14.15 3.37
N LEU A 116 -5.62 15.10 3.10
CA LEU A 116 -4.84 15.16 1.86
C LEU A 116 -3.67 14.18 1.91
N HIS A 117 -3.16 13.80 0.73
CA HIS A 117 -2.10 12.81 0.54
C HIS A 117 -0.93 12.93 1.53
N ASN A 118 -0.38 14.12 1.67
CA ASN A 118 0.82 14.36 2.48
C ASN A 118 0.57 14.36 4.01
N TYR A 119 -0.69 14.30 4.45
CA TYR A 119 -1.07 14.39 5.86
C TYR A 119 -1.61 13.08 6.45
N ILE A 120 -1.54 11.98 5.71
CA ILE A 120 -2.09 10.67 6.09
C ILE A 120 -1.61 10.22 7.49
N PHE A 121 -0.32 10.31 7.77
CA PHE A 121 0.24 9.89 9.07
C PHE A 121 -0.02 10.87 10.21
N GLN A 122 -0.48 12.08 9.89
CA GLN A 122 -0.81 13.11 10.88
C GLN A 122 -2.30 13.09 11.25
N ALA A 123 -3.09 12.29 10.53
CA ALA A 123 -4.52 12.18 10.79
C ALA A 123 -4.78 11.57 12.16
N GLU A 124 -5.83 12.08 12.83
CA GLU A 124 -6.23 11.62 14.15
C GLU A 124 -6.47 10.11 14.16
N GLY A 125 -5.96 9.44 15.18
CA GLY A 125 -6.13 8.00 15.40
C GLY A 125 -5.23 7.10 14.55
N VAL A 126 -4.60 7.57 13.49
CA VAL A 126 -3.73 6.74 12.63
C VAL A 126 -2.56 6.18 13.41
N PHE A 127 -1.89 6.98 14.21
CA PHE A 127 -0.77 6.53 15.02
C PHE A 127 -1.17 5.39 15.98
N ASN A 128 -2.30 5.54 16.67
CA ASN A 128 -2.80 4.52 17.61
C ASN A 128 -3.16 3.21 16.88
N ARG A 129 -3.72 3.30 15.68
CA ARG A 129 -4.04 2.10 14.87
C ARG A 129 -2.79 1.40 14.39
N VAL A 130 -1.78 2.14 13.93
CA VAL A 130 -0.46 1.58 13.57
C VAL A 130 0.18 0.92 14.78
N GLN A 131 0.16 1.56 15.95
CA GLN A 131 0.70 0.99 17.17
C GLN A 131 -0.03 -0.32 17.55
N SER A 132 -1.36 -0.34 17.54
CA SER A 132 -2.16 -1.54 17.84
C SER A 132 -1.86 -2.67 16.86
N PHE A 133 -1.71 -2.36 15.57
CA PHE A 133 -1.33 -3.36 14.56
C PHE A 133 0.04 -3.97 14.86
N LEU A 134 1.03 -3.14 15.21
CA LEU A 134 2.38 -3.61 15.57
C LEU A 134 2.39 -4.45 16.86
N GLU A 135 1.57 -4.09 17.86
CA GLU A 135 1.44 -4.84 19.11
C GLU A 135 0.79 -6.20 18.91
N GLY A 136 -0.16 -6.32 17.98
CA GLY A 136 -0.83 -7.57 17.63
C GLY A 136 0.07 -8.60 16.96
N MET A 137 1.26 -8.21 16.52
CA MET A 137 2.26 -9.09 15.87
C MET A 137 3.37 -9.60 16.83
N ARG A 138 3.27 -9.27 18.13
CA ARG A 138 4.26 -9.69 19.16
C ARG A 138 3.99 -11.06 19.73
#